data_1e8465a03aa0f87909f301b4e2062573
#
_entry.id   1e8465a03aa0f87909f301b4e2062573
#
_cell.length_a   1.000
_cell.length_b   1.000
_cell.length_c   1.000
_cell.angle_alpha   90.00
_cell.angle_beta   90.00
_cell.angle_gamma   90.00
#
_symmetry.space_group_name_H-M   'P 1'
#
loop_
_entity.id
_entity.type
_entity.pdbx_description
1 polymer ?
#
loop_
_entity_poly.entity_id
_entity_poly.type
_entity_poly.pdbx_seq_one_letter_code
_entity_poly.pdbx_strand_id
1 'polypeptide(L)'
;MEKKAADELLFKALSKLLHKKPIDKLSVQEILEEAGVSRATFYRHYYDKYDLLNSNYRKILEDTLFRFNEGFSYVEVQLRLYQVLKDNIKLFQNAIRSSDANSLKNFIFDVSMDFHLKVLEKNG
;
A
#
# COMPACT_ATOMS: atom_id res chain seq x y z
N MET A 1 0.11 -16.94 -14.12
CA MET A 1 1.16 -16.15 -13.42
C MET A 1 0.96 -16.27 -11.93
N GLU A 2 2.01 -16.59 -11.22
CA GLU A 2 1.97 -16.69 -9.78
C GLU A 2 1.72 -15.32 -9.14
N LYS A 3 1.07 -15.32 -7.98
CA LYS A 3 0.72 -14.10 -7.27
C LYS A 3 1.93 -13.19 -7.01
N LYS A 4 3.04 -13.76 -6.56
CA LYS A 4 4.26 -12.98 -6.27
C LYS A 4 4.78 -12.25 -7.51
N ALA A 5 4.84 -12.92 -8.64
CA ALA A 5 5.30 -12.32 -9.90
C ALA A 5 4.32 -11.24 -10.37
N ALA A 6 3.02 -11.50 -10.27
CA ALA A 6 1.99 -10.52 -10.63
C ALA A 6 2.06 -9.30 -9.71
N ASP A 7 2.25 -9.50 -8.41
CA ASP A 7 2.34 -8.42 -7.43
C ASP A 7 3.51 -7.47 -7.75
N GLU A 8 4.67 -8.00 -8.06
CA GLU A 8 5.85 -7.18 -8.39
C GLU A 8 5.56 -6.27 -9.58
N LEU A 9 4.94 -6.82 -10.62
CA LEU A 9 4.60 -6.06 -11.82
C LEU A 9 3.49 -5.03 -11.55
N LEU A 10 2.44 -5.44 -10.82
CA LEU A 10 1.29 -4.58 -10.54
C LEU A 10 1.64 -3.45 -9.59
N PHE A 11 2.41 -3.72 -8.54
CA PHE A 11 2.81 -2.69 -7.57
C PHE A 11 3.72 -1.66 -8.22
N LYS A 12 4.65 -2.11 -9.08
CA LYS A 12 5.54 -1.22 -9.81
C LYS A 12 4.74 -0.31 -10.76
N ALA A 13 3.80 -0.89 -11.49
CA ALA A 13 2.94 -0.14 -12.42
C ALA A 13 2.08 0.88 -11.67
N LEU A 14 1.47 0.46 -10.57
CA LEU A 14 0.63 1.33 -9.75
C LEU A 14 1.43 2.51 -9.21
N SER A 15 2.63 2.25 -8.68
CA SER A 15 3.52 3.27 -8.18
C SER A 15 3.85 4.31 -9.24
N LYS A 16 4.20 3.86 -10.43
CA LYS A 16 4.52 4.74 -11.57
C LYS A 16 3.33 5.62 -11.93
N LEU A 17 2.15 5.03 -12.03
CA LEU A 17 0.93 5.76 -12.42
C LEU A 17 0.48 6.75 -11.34
N LEU A 18 0.63 6.40 -10.07
CA LEU A 18 0.26 7.29 -8.96
C LEU A 18 1.16 8.52 -8.83
N HIS A 19 2.34 8.50 -9.42
CA HIS A 19 3.15 9.71 -9.54
C HIS A 19 2.51 10.73 -10.48
N LYS A 20 1.59 10.29 -11.35
CA LYS A 20 1.00 11.13 -12.39
C LYS A 20 -0.42 11.57 -12.10
N LYS A 21 -1.24 10.73 -11.45
CA LYS A 21 -2.63 11.06 -11.19
C LYS A 21 -3.23 10.29 -10.01
N PRO A 22 -4.33 10.82 -9.42
CA PRO A 22 -4.99 10.20 -8.27
C PRO A 22 -5.56 8.82 -8.58
N ILE A 23 -5.65 7.98 -7.55
CA ILE A 23 -6.19 6.62 -7.66
C ILE A 23 -7.59 6.58 -8.28
N ASP A 24 -8.47 7.52 -7.94
CA ASP A 24 -9.82 7.53 -8.46
C ASP A 24 -9.86 7.75 -9.98
N LYS A 25 -8.83 8.36 -10.56
CA LYS A 25 -8.74 8.64 -11.99
C LYS A 25 -7.97 7.57 -12.76
N LEU A 26 -7.41 6.59 -12.07
CA LEU A 26 -6.76 5.46 -12.70
C LEU A 26 -7.79 4.37 -13.01
N SER A 27 -7.70 3.79 -14.21
CA SER A 27 -8.50 2.60 -14.54
C SER A 27 -7.68 1.35 -14.32
N VAL A 28 -8.36 0.22 -14.07
CA VAL A 28 -7.69 -1.09 -14.02
C VAL A 28 -6.97 -1.34 -15.34
N GLN A 29 -7.60 -0.98 -16.47
CA GLN A 29 -6.98 -1.20 -17.80
C GLN A 29 -5.62 -0.49 -17.91
N GLU A 30 -5.52 0.75 -17.44
CA GLU A 30 -4.25 1.48 -17.45
C GLU A 30 -3.18 0.76 -16.63
N ILE A 31 -3.57 0.24 -15.46
CA ILE A 31 -2.65 -0.51 -14.59
C ILE A 31 -2.18 -1.80 -15.29
N LEU A 32 -3.11 -2.52 -15.90
CA LEU A 32 -2.80 -3.77 -16.60
C LEU A 32 -1.86 -3.55 -17.78
N GLU A 33 -2.09 -2.50 -18.56
CA GLU A 33 -1.24 -2.16 -19.70
C GLU A 33 0.17 -1.81 -19.26
N GLU A 34 0.29 -1.01 -18.21
CA GLU A 34 1.60 -0.64 -17.67
C GLU A 34 2.33 -1.85 -17.07
N ALA A 35 1.60 -2.73 -16.40
CA ALA A 35 2.17 -3.89 -15.74
C ALA A 35 2.48 -5.06 -16.68
N GLY A 36 1.80 -5.13 -17.81
CA GLY A 36 1.88 -6.29 -18.68
C GLY A 36 1.21 -7.53 -18.10
N VAL A 37 0.16 -7.34 -17.30
CA VAL A 37 -0.58 -8.41 -16.63
C VAL A 37 -1.97 -8.50 -17.25
N SER A 38 -2.45 -9.72 -17.45
CA SER A 38 -3.78 -9.94 -18.00
C SER A 38 -4.88 -9.61 -17.00
N ARG A 39 -6.05 -9.25 -17.53
CA ARG A 39 -7.24 -8.97 -16.71
C ARG A 39 -7.62 -10.19 -15.86
N ALA A 40 -7.55 -11.38 -16.43
CA ALA A 40 -7.85 -12.62 -15.71
C ALA A 40 -6.91 -12.82 -14.52
N THR A 41 -5.61 -12.59 -14.72
CA THR A 41 -4.62 -12.70 -13.66
C THR A 41 -4.89 -11.69 -12.55
N PHE A 42 -5.19 -10.44 -12.92
CA PHE A 42 -5.50 -9.40 -11.93
C PHE A 42 -6.68 -9.79 -11.06
N TYR A 43 -7.83 -10.13 -11.67
CA TYR A 43 -9.05 -10.43 -10.92
C TYR A 43 -9.03 -11.78 -10.20
N ARG A 44 -8.03 -12.62 -10.49
CA ARG A 44 -7.78 -13.81 -9.69
C ARG A 44 -7.23 -13.44 -8.30
N HIS A 45 -6.48 -12.35 -8.19
CA HIS A 45 -5.76 -11.99 -6.98
C HIS A 45 -6.33 -10.75 -6.29
N TYR A 46 -6.98 -9.86 -7.01
CA TYR A 46 -7.45 -8.59 -6.49
C TYR A 46 -8.89 -8.32 -6.89
N TYR A 47 -9.63 -7.72 -5.98
CA TYR A 47 -11.03 -7.39 -6.19
C TYR A 47 -11.18 -6.16 -7.10
N ASP A 48 -10.38 -5.12 -6.85
CA ASP A 48 -10.37 -3.86 -7.60
C ASP A 48 -9.04 -3.14 -7.41
N LYS A 49 -8.93 -1.93 -7.94
CA LYS A 49 -7.71 -1.14 -7.81
C LYS A 49 -7.41 -0.70 -6.38
N TYR A 50 -8.44 -0.50 -5.56
CA TYR A 50 -8.26 -0.13 -4.15
C TYR A 50 -7.71 -1.30 -3.36
N ASP A 51 -8.17 -2.50 -3.64
CA ASP A 51 -7.63 -3.72 -3.05
C ASP A 51 -6.15 -3.89 -3.39
N LEU A 52 -5.79 -3.65 -4.65
CA LEU A 52 -4.39 -3.68 -5.08
C LEU A 52 -3.55 -2.66 -4.31
N LEU A 53 -4.03 -1.42 -4.23
CA LEU A 53 -3.32 -0.34 -3.55
C LEU A 53 -3.15 -0.65 -2.06
N ASN A 54 -4.21 -1.10 -1.42
CA ASN A 54 -4.18 -1.44 0.01
C ASN A 54 -3.24 -2.63 0.28
N SER A 55 -3.19 -3.60 -0.63
CA SER A 55 -2.28 -4.75 -0.51
C SER A 55 -0.82 -4.33 -0.64
N ASN A 56 -0.53 -3.39 -1.53
CA ASN A 56 0.81 -2.84 -1.67
C ASN A 56 1.25 -2.10 -0.40
N TYR A 57 0.37 -1.29 0.15
CA TYR A 57 0.64 -0.57 1.39
C TYR A 57 0.83 -1.53 2.57
N ARG A 58 0.00 -2.58 2.64
CA ARG A 58 0.13 -3.62 3.66
C ARG A 58 1.51 -4.26 3.64
N LYS A 59 2.03 -4.56 2.45
CA LYS A 59 3.37 -5.15 2.30
C LYS A 59 4.44 -4.21 2.86
N ILE A 60 4.36 -2.92 2.56
CA ILE A 60 5.30 -1.92 3.08
C ILE A 60 5.24 -1.88 4.60
N LEU A 61 4.03 -1.90 5.17
CA LEU A 61 3.83 -1.91 6.61
C LEU A 61 4.37 -3.17 7.27
N GLU A 62 4.09 -4.33 6.70
CA GLU A 62 4.55 -5.60 7.24
C GLU A 62 6.06 -5.64 7.33
N ASP A 63 6.77 -5.16 6.29
CA ASP A 63 8.22 -5.08 6.30
C ASP A 63 8.72 -4.16 7.41
N THR A 64 8.03 -3.04 7.66
CA THR A 64 8.40 -2.07 8.68
C THR A 64 8.09 -2.61 10.08
N LEU A 65 6.91 -3.23 10.27
CA LEU A 65 6.50 -3.81 11.54
C LEU A 65 7.36 -5.02 11.91
N PHE A 66 7.80 -5.77 10.91
CA PHE A 66 8.73 -6.88 11.12
C PHE A 66 10.00 -6.38 11.80
N ARG A 67 10.52 -5.23 11.37
CA ARG A 67 11.69 -4.61 12.01
C ARG A 67 11.44 -4.26 13.47
N PHE A 68 10.23 -3.79 13.80
CA PHE A 68 9.85 -3.53 15.18
C PHE A 68 9.94 -4.81 16.02
N ASN A 69 9.45 -5.93 15.48
CA ASN A 69 9.50 -7.23 16.14
C ASN A 69 10.93 -7.76 16.28
N GLU A 70 11.86 -7.28 15.48
CA GLU A 70 13.29 -7.65 15.56
C GLU A 70 14.07 -6.78 16.55
N GLY A 71 13.39 -5.96 17.34
CA GLY A 71 14.03 -5.16 18.38
C GLY A 71 14.25 -3.69 18.04
N PHE A 72 13.79 -3.24 16.89
CA PHE A 72 13.81 -1.81 16.58
C PHE A 72 12.80 -1.10 17.48
N SER A 73 13.14 0.09 17.96
CA SER A 73 12.25 0.86 18.83
C SER A 73 11.06 1.42 18.07
N TYR A 74 10.01 1.78 18.80
CA TYR A 74 8.85 2.45 18.22
C TYR A 74 9.26 3.71 17.44
N VAL A 75 10.15 4.51 18.01
CA VAL A 75 10.64 5.74 17.36
C VAL A 75 11.34 5.44 16.05
N GLU A 76 12.21 4.42 16.03
CA GLU A 76 12.92 4.02 14.82
C GLU A 76 11.95 3.58 13.72
N VAL A 77 10.91 2.82 14.08
CA VAL A 77 9.89 2.37 13.14
C VAL A 77 9.12 3.57 12.57
N GLN A 78 8.73 4.51 13.43
CA GLN A 78 7.99 5.71 13.00
C GLN A 78 8.84 6.60 12.09
N LEU A 79 10.12 6.76 12.39
CA LEU A 79 11.03 7.53 11.54
C LEU A 79 11.18 6.89 10.17
N ARG A 80 11.24 5.56 10.11
CA ARG A 80 11.34 4.84 8.84
C ARG A 80 10.07 5.00 8.01
N LEU A 81 8.90 4.91 8.64
CA LEU A 81 7.62 5.16 7.95
C LEU A 81 7.56 6.58 7.40
N TYR A 82 7.98 7.55 8.22
CA TYR A 82 8.03 8.95 7.80
C TYR A 82 8.94 9.12 6.58
N GLN A 83 10.10 8.47 6.58
CA GLN A 83 11.06 8.58 5.47
C GLN A 83 10.47 8.01 4.18
N VAL A 84 9.77 6.87 4.26
CA VAL A 84 9.10 6.27 3.10
C VAL A 84 8.04 7.22 2.54
N LEU A 85 7.23 7.84 3.39
CA LEU A 85 6.22 8.79 2.97
C LEU A 85 6.83 10.03 2.34
N LYS A 86 7.89 10.56 2.96
CA LYS A 86 8.59 11.76 2.48
C LYS A 86 9.20 11.54 1.11
N ASP A 87 9.86 10.39 0.91
CA ASP A 87 10.53 10.07 -0.35
C ASP A 87 9.54 9.82 -1.48
N ASN A 88 8.29 9.52 -1.16
CA ASN A 88 7.25 9.19 -2.13
C ASN A 88 6.02 10.08 -1.96
N ILE A 89 6.21 11.34 -1.58
CA ILE A 89 5.11 12.23 -1.19
C ILE A 89 4.04 12.37 -2.27
N LYS A 90 4.44 12.55 -3.54
CA LYS A 90 3.49 12.72 -4.63
C LYS A 90 2.64 11.47 -4.84
N LEU A 91 3.27 10.32 -4.79
CA LEU A 91 2.59 9.02 -4.89
C LEU A 91 1.53 8.90 -3.78
N PHE A 92 1.91 9.17 -2.54
CA PHE A 92 0.99 9.01 -1.41
C PHE A 92 -0.12 10.05 -1.43
N GLN A 93 0.16 11.28 -1.85
CA GLN A 93 -0.89 12.29 -2.03
C GLN A 93 -1.95 11.80 -3.02
N ASN A 94 -1.53 11.26 -4.15
CA ASN A 94 -2.44 10.71 -5.15
C ASN A 94 -3.13 9.43 -4.69
N ALA A 95 -2.44 8.61 -3.91
CA ALA A 95 -3.00 7.36 -3.40
C ALA A 95 -4.11 7.59 -2.38
N ILE A 96 -3.99 8.59 -1.51
CA ILE A 96 -4.98 8.83 -0.45
C ILE A 96 -6.12 9.76 -0.88
N ARG A 97 -6.02 10.35 -2.06
CA ARG A 97 -7.02 11.30 -2.56
C ARG A 97 -8.21 10.54 -3.16
N SER A 98 -9.09 10.04 -2.30
CA SER A 98 -10.27 9.29 -2.70
C SER A 98 -11.37 9.41 -1.65
N SER A 99 -12.62 9.42 -2.11
CA SER A 99 -13.79 9.35 -1.24
C SER A 99 -14.39 7.94 -1.15
N ASP A 100 -13.75 6.96 -1.79
CA ASP A 100 -14.23 5.58 -1.77
C ASP A 100 -14.11 4.98 -0.36
N ALA A 101 -15.12 4.19 0.04
CA ALA A 101 -15.13 3.55 1.36
C ALA A 101 -13.97 2.59 1.57
N ASN A 102 -13.45 2.01 0.49
CA ASN A 102 -12.31 1.09 0.53
C ASN A 102 -10.99 1.78 0.24
N SER A 103 -10.96 3.11 0.38
CA SER A 103 -9.78 3.92 0.08
C SER A 103 -8.58 3.56 0.97
N LEU A 104 -7.39 3.87 0.48
CA LEU A 104 -6.16 3.72 1.25
C LEU A 104 -6.19 4.53 2.54
N LYS A 105 -6.82 5.71 2.52
CA LYS A 105 -6.96 6.54 3.72
C LYS A 105 -7.65 5.78 4.85
N ASN A 106 -8.78 5.14 4.56
CA ASN A 106 -9.52 4.36 5.55
C ASN A 106 -8.72 3.13 5.98
N PHE A 107 -8.06 2.47 5.04
CA PHE A 107 -7.20 1.33 5.33
C PHE A 107 -6.06 1.71 6.26
N ILE A 108 -5.38 2.82 6.00
CA ILE A 108 -4.28 3.32 6.84
C ILE A 108 -4.78 3.58 8.27
N PHE A 109 -5.95 4.21 8.40
CA PHE A 109 -6.52 4.47 9.71
C PHE A 109 -6.71 3.18 10.51
N ASP A 110 -7.33 2.17 9.90
CA ASP A 110 -7.61 0.91 10.57
C ASP A 110 -6.33 0.17 10.97
N VAL A 111 -5.35 0.11 10.08
CA VAL A 111 -4.08 -0.57 10.34
C VAL A 111 -3.28 0.18 11.40
N SER A 112 -3.27 1.51 11.34
CA SER A 112 -2.57 2.35 12.31
C SER A 112 -3.18 2.17 13.71
N MET A 113 -4.50 2.17 13.82
CA MET A 113 -5.18 1.93 15.11
C MET A 113 -4.83 0.56 15.68
N ASP A 114 -4.87 -0.47 14.85
CA ASP A 114 -4.53 -1.83 15.26
C ASP A 114 -3.10 -1.92 15.78
N PHE A 115 -2.16 -1.31 15.06
CA PHE A 115 -0.76 -1.29 15.46
C PHE A 115 -0.55 -0.58 16.81
N HIS A 116 -1.15 0.61 16.95
CA HIS A 116 -0.98 1.40 18.16
C HIS A 116 -1.63 0.72 19.38
N LEU A 117 -2.76 0.06 19.19
CA LEU A 117 -3.39 -0.70 20.26
C LEU A 117 -2.49 -1.86 20.72
N LYS A 118 -1.85 -2.54 19.78
CA LYS A 118 -0.90 -3.62 20.12
C LYS A 118 0.32 -3.10 20.87
N VAL A 119 0.83 -1.94 20.49
CA VAL A 119 1.94 -1.29 21.19
C VAL A 119 1.53 -0.94 22.62
N LEU A 120 0.33 -0.39 22.82
CA LEU A 120 -0.19 -0.07 24.16
C LEU A 120 -0.37 -1.31 25.02
N GLU A 121 -0.88 -2.40 24.46
CA GLU A 121 -1.03 -3.67 25.19
C GLU A 121 0.32 -4.21 25.64
N LYS A 122 1.34 -4.10 24.79
CA LYS A 122 2.68 -4.61 25.08
C LYS A 122 3.38 -3.79 26.18
N ASN A 123 3.14 -2.48 26.22
CA ASN A 123 3.83 -1.55 27.13
C ASN A 123 2.95 -1.05 28.28
N GLY A 124 1.69 -1.41 28.25
CA GLY A 124 0.75 -1.11 29.32
C GLY A 124 0.64 -2.26 30.29
#